data_33eae7355144eafebdac74734ed28f36
#
_entry.id   33eae7355144eafebdac74734ed28f36
#
_cell.length_a   1.000
_cell.length_b   1.000
_cell.length_c   1.000
_cell.angle_alpha   90.00
_cell.angle_beta   90.00
_cell.angle_gamma   90.00
#
_symmetry.space_group_name_H-M   'P 1'
#
loop_
_entity.id
_entity.type
_entity.pdbx_description
1 polymer ?
#
loop_
_entity_poly.entity_id
_entity_poly.type
_entity_poly.pdbx_seq_one_letter_code
_entity_poly.pdbx_strand_id
1 'polypeptide(L)'
;ISAYGHDYDNGVITTEPTTETDGIITYTCKRCKHQDTKNLGKLGDGEPYIEGSFQKKSWDTVNDLIKTSKEKDTISIIMNGARTLPASVLSGIKGKDISLNLDMENGFIWKINGTSITAETPADTDLSVTNTAEYIPAALYSLISTNQNDFGFHLGRNGTFDFPAVLSVKADASCAGLMANLFWYDVENGVLQCIQTVTVGGAFERSIPYADFTLSKGQDYFIAFGTESLNGRVIHTDGSITDENGAYLRPANTKISSHSIDRNKLTVKLSKGCAGAQGYDFVISKKSNMLQTGKFSQTVSSTGKPQASFRYLAKGTWYVAARSWVLDAQGNKVYGSWTKVKKIKITVVTPQQPKIRDITVKGNTVTVTYTKCKNATGYEILLGTKYKTSAGEKYPVKKYVKRTEGKNTVTVTFTNVKKGTWYVTVRSWNRTSKNKSRVYSPYSTMKKFAV
;
A
#
# COMPACT_ATOMS: atom_id res chain seq x y z
N ILE A 1 -62.05 -43.59 34.21
CA ILE A 1 -62.02 -42.64 33.09
C ILE A 1 -60.56 -42.28 32.92
N SER A 2 -59.97 -42.71 31.79
CA SER A 2 -58.59 -42.37 31.46
C SER A 2 -58.47 -40.84 31.34
N ALA A 3 -57.60 -40.25 32.14
CA ALA A 3 -57.38 -38.81 32.08
C ALA A 3 -56.77 -38.45 30.72
N TYR A 4 -57.52 -37.78 29.89
CA TYR A 4 -56.96 -37.21 28.64
C TYR A 4 -55.89 -36.19 29.02
N GLY A 5 -54.66 -36.42 28.61
CA GLY A 5 -53.55 -35.48 28.80
C GLY A 5 -53.84 -34.07 28.27
N HIS A 6 -53.02 -33.09 28.57
CA HIS A 6 -53.14 -31.72 28.05
C HIS A 6 -52.95 -31.68 26.54
N ASP A 7 -53.77 -30.86 25.85
CA ASP A 7 -53.63 -30.52 24.42
C ASP A 7 -53.10 -29.11 24.31
N TYR A 8 -51.80 -28.96 24.28
CA TYR A 8 -51.12 -27.68 24.26
C TYR A 8 -51.19 -27.02 22.86
N ASP A 9 -51.10 -25.69 22.85
CA ASP A 9 -50.88 -24.89 21.66
C ASP A 9 -49.40 -25.01 21.17
N ASN A 10 -49.03 -24.23 20.18
CA ASN A 10 -47.67 -24.21 19.64
C ASN A 10 -46.66 -23.50 20.54
N GLY A 11 -47.12 -22.93 21.67
CA GLY A 11 -46.29 -22.12 22.57
C GLY A 11 -46.06 -20.69 22.09
N VAL A 12 -45.89 -19.78 23.04
CA VAL A 12 -45.50 -18.39 22.79
C VAL A 12 -44.29 -18.08 23.61
N ILE A 13 -43.30 -17.42 23.01
CA ILE A 13 -42.11 -16.95 23.75
C ILE A 13 -42.60 -15.84 24.70
N THR A 14 -42.57 -16.11 26.00
CA THR A 14 -42.98 -15.18 27.07
C THR A 14 -41.79 -14.41 27.67
N THR A 15 -40.58 -14.95 27.49
CA THR A 15 -39.34 -14.26 27.84
C THR A 15 -38.40 -14.44 26.66
N GLU A 16 -37.96 -13.34 26.03
CA GLU A 16 -36.97 -13.38 24.95
C GLU A 16 -35.58 -13.76 25.51
N PRO A 17 -34.86 -14.64 24.88
CA PRO A 17 -33.48 -14.97 25.27
C PRO A 17 -32.53 -13.81 25.04
N THR A 18 -31.56 -13.66 25.92
CA THR A 18 -30.43 -12.76 25.76
C THR A 18 -29.12 -13.53 25.94
N THR A 19 -27.98 -12.89 25.80
CA THR A 19 -26.68 -13.50 26.09
C THR A 19 -26.49 -13.79 27.60
N GLU A 20 -27.29 -13.17 28.45
CA GLU A 20 -27.20 -13.29 29.91
C GLU A 20 -28.36 -14.05 30.54
N THR A 21 -29.55 -13.99 29.92
CA THR A 21 -30.78 -14.60 30.45
C THR A 21 -31.37 -15.62 29.50
N ASP A 22 -31.85 -16.73 30.06
CA ASP A 22 -32.55 -17.76 29.30
C ASP A 22 -33.90 -17.27 28.76
N GLY A 23 -34.23 -17.65 27.54
CA GLY A 23 -35.59 -17.49 26.99
C GLY A 23 -36.56 -18.50 27.60
N ILE A 24 -37.85 -18.14 27.64
CA ILE A 24 -38.91 -19.00 28.12
C ILE A 24 -40.04 -19.03 27.08
N ILE A 25 -40.43 -20.24 26.65
CA ILE A 25 -41.65 -20.48 25.87
C ILE A 25 -42.71 -21.07 26.77
N THR A 26 -43.90 -20.51 26.67
CA THR A 26 -45.07 -20.96 27.44
C THR A 26 -46.11 -21.61 26.52
N TYR A 27 -46.46 -22.83 26.81
CA TYR A 27 -47.51 -23.61 26.16
C TYR A 27 -48.79 -23.54 26.93
N THR A 28 -49.91 -23.28 26.30
CA THR A 28 -51.23 -23.19 26.96
C THR A 28 -52.11 -24.30 26.47
N CYS A 29 -52.67 -25.07 27.39
CA CYS A 29 -53.62 -26.12 27.03
C CYS A 29 -54.90 -25.50 26.45
N LYS A 30 -55.26 -25.92 25.22
CA LYS A 30 -56.47 -25.40 24.52
C LYS A 30 -57.75 -25.65 25.27
N ARG A 31 -57.79 -26.76 26.08
CA ARG A 31 -59.01 -27.20 26.80
C ARG A 31 -59.12 -26.61 28.20
N CYS A 32 -58.10 -26.69 29.04
CA CYS A 32 -58.18 -26.33 30.46
C CYS A 32 -57.38 -25.09 30.84
N LYS A 33 -56.66 -24.48 29.86
CA LYS A 33 -55.84 -23.28 30.07
C LYS A 33 -54.62 -23.50 30.99
N HIS A 34 -54.33 -24.74 31.35
CA HIS A 34 -53.09 -25.06 32.05
C HIS A 34 -51.90 -24.61 31.24
N GLN A 35 -50.94 -23.98 31.90
CA GLN A 35 -49.70 -23.53 31.27
C GLN A 35 -48.53 -24.41 31.68
N ASP A 36 -47.69 -24.72 30.71
CA ASP A 36 -46.42 -25.37 30.91
C ASP A 36 -45.34 -24.51 30.28
N THR A 37 -44.14 -24.50 30.87
CA THR A 37 -43.02 -23.66 30.39
C THR A 37 -41.80 -24.51 30.06
N LYS A 38 -41.13 -24.12 29.01
CA LYS A 38 -39.82 -24.73 28.63
C LYS A 38 -38.76 -23.63 28.55
N ASN A 39 -37.62 -23.91 29.17
CA ASN A 39 -36.42 -23.08 29.03
C ASN A 39 -35.85 -23.25 27.61
N LEU A 40 -35.56 -22.14 26.93
CA LEU A 40 -34.96 -22.11 25.59
C LEU A 40 -33.46 -21.90 25.61
N GLY A 41 -32.84 -21.66 26.79
CA GLY A 41 -31.45 -21.29 26.94
C GLY A 41 -31.17 -19.85 26.51
N LYS A 42 -29.88 -19.51 26.44
CA LYS A 42 -29.37 -18.17 26.09
C LYS A 42 -29.07 -18.06 24.61
N LEU A 43 -28.88 -16.83 24.13
CA LEU A 43 -28.23 -16.59 22.84
C LEU A 43 -26.72 -16.86 23.00
N GLY A 44 -26.09 -17.41 21.93
CA GLY A 44 -24.66 -17.67 21.92
C GLY A 44 -24.23 -18.85 22.80
N ASP A 45 -25.14 -19.77 23.15
CA ASP A 45 -24.85 -20.93 24.00
C ASP A 45 -24.18 -22.11 23.27
N GLY A 46 -23.92 -21.98 21.96
CA GLY A 46 -23.25 -23.00 21.17
C GLY A 46 -24.18 -24.05 20.57
N GLU A 47 -25.48 -23.91 20.77
CA GLU A 47 -26.49 -24.81 20.22
C GLU A 47 -27.16 -24.18 18.98
N PRO A 48 -26.83 -24.64 17.76
CA PRO A 48 -27.38 -24.06 16.53
C PRO A 48 -28.85 -24.37 16.34
N TYR A 49 -29.53 -23.56 15.54
CA TYR A 49 -30.92 -23.79 15.22
C TYR A 49 -31.24 -23.38 13.78
N ILE A 50 -32.27 -23.99 13.21
CA ILE A 50 -32.81 -23.62 11.91
C ILE A 50 -33.48 -22.23 12.04
N GLU A 51 -33.18 -21.33 11.12
CA GLU A 51 -33.71 -19.97 11.09
C GLU A 51 -35.24 -19.99 11.30
N GLY A 52 -35.75 -19.21 12.26
CA GLY A 52 -37.15 -19.20 12.66
C GLY A 52 -37.59 -20.31 13.62
N SER A 53 -36.71 -21.20 14.07
CA SER A 53 -37.02 -22.34 14.93
C SER A 53 -36.17 -22.41 16.20
N PHE A 54 -35.94 -21.28 16.86
CA PHE A 54 -35.11 -21.15 18.07
C PHE A 54 -35.44 -22.15 19.18
N GLN A 55 -36.75 -22.53 19.33
CA GLN A 55 -37.20 -23.45 20.38
C GLN A 55 -36.72 -24.90 20.17
N LYS A 56 -36.08 -25.23 19.03
CA LYS A 56 -35.61 -26.57 18.70
C LYS A 56 -34.09 -26.51 18.35
N LYS A 57 -33.30 -26.01 19.29
CA LYS A 57 -31.84 -25.92 19.11
C LYS A 57 -31.23 -27.30 19.21
N SER A 58 -30.53 -27.78 18.22
CA SER A 58 -29.52 -28.86 18.22
C SER A 58 -29.11 -29.22 16.81
N TRP A 59 -27.94 -29.80 16.66
CA TRP A 59 -27.50 -30.44 15.41
C TRP A 59 -28.40 -31.63 15.02
N ASP A 60 -29.03 -32.32 15.97
CA ASP A 60 -29.97 -33.44 15.67
C ASP A 60 -31.17 -32.91 14.90
N THR A 61 -31.72 -31.75 15.28
CA THR A 61 -32.82 -31.13 14.55
C THR A 61 -32.41 -30.76 13.12
N VAL A 62 -31.19 -30.30 12.92
CA VAL A 62 -30.64 -30.03 11.57
C VAL A 62 -30.52 -31.34 10.77
N ASN A 63 -29.95 -32.40 11.36
CA ASN A 63 -29.80 -33.70 10.73
C ASN A 63 -31.18 -34.31 10.35
N ASP A 64 -32.20 -34.17 11.18
CA ASP A 64 -33.54 -34.66 10.88
C ASP A 64 -34.19 -33.88 9.72
N LEU A 65 -33.96 -32.56 9.62
CA LEU A 65 -34.40 -31.82 8.44
C LEU A 65 -33.69 -32.27 7.16
N ILE A 66 -32.35 -32.49 7.22
CA ILE A 66 -31.56 -32.97 6.08
C ILE A 66 -32.09 -34.30 5.52
N LYS A 67 -32.53 -35.21 6.39
CA LYS A 67 -33.12 -36.52 5.98
C LYS A 67 -34.37 -36.36 5.13
N THR A 68 -35.14 -35.30 5.36
CA THR A 68 -36.43 -35.05 4.68
C THR A 68 -36.31 -34.02 3.57
N SER A 69 -35.17 -33.34 3.43
CA SER A 69 -34.90 -32.34 2.40
C SER A 69 -34.76 -32.94 1.01
N LYS A 70 -35.13 -32.17 -0.01
CA LYS A 70 -35.07 -32.54 -1.42
C LYS A 70 -33.87 -31.90 -2.09
N GLU A 71 -33.51 -32.38 -3.28
CA GLU A 71 -32.53 -31.74 -4.14
C GLU A 71 -32.89 -30.26 -4.38
N LYS A 72 -31.88 -29.38 -4.33
CA LYS A 72 -31.95 -27.91 -4.44
C LYS A 72 -32.50 -27.17 -3.21
N ASP A 73 -32.83 -27.91 -2.14
CA ASP A 73 -33.21 -27.23 -0.90
C ASP A 73 -32.02 -26.49 -0.29
N THR A 74 -32.32 -25.34 0.34
CA THR A 74 -31.37 -24.57 1.13
C THR A 74 -31.84 -24.53 2.57
N ILE A 75 -30.99 -24.95 3.49
CA ILE A 75 -31.26 -24.92 4.93
C ILE A 75 -30.48 -23.77 5.54
N SER A 76 -31.18 -22.75 6.07
CA SER A 76 -30.57 -21.63 6.80
C SER A 76 -30.46 -21.99 8.29
N ILE A 77 -29.25 -21.93 8.83
CA ILE A 77 -28.90 -22.30 10.19
C ILE A 77 -28.24 -21.11 10.87
N ILE A 78 -28.74 -20.74 12.03
CA ILE A 78 -28.09 -19.76 12.92
C ILE A 78 -27.14 -20.56 13.81
N MET A 79 -25.84 -20.22 13.79
CA MET A 79 -24.82 -20.98 14.53
C MET A 79 -24.87 -20.77 16.04
N ASN A 80 -25.45 -19.67 16.51
CA ASN A 80 -25.72 -19.38 17.93
C ASN A 80 -24.50 -19.62 18.82
N GLY A 81 -23.35 -19.16 18.37
CA GLY A 81 -22.05 -19.34 19.05
C GLY A 81 -21.34 -20.66 18.76
N ALA A 82 -21.98 -21.64 18.07
CA ALA A 82 -21.30 -22.84 17.61
C ALA A 82 -20.22 -22.49 16.59
N ARG A 83 -19.09 -23.16 16.69
CA ARG A 83 -17.92 -22.95 15.80
C ARG A 83 -17.61 -24.13 14.91
N THR A 84 -18.08 -25.31 15.29
CA THR A 84 -17.78 -26.55 14.59
C THR A 84 -18.99 -27.07 13.85
N LEU A 85 -18.82 -27.39 12.57
CA LEU A 85 -19.78 -28.13 11.78
C LEU A 85 -19.51 -29.64 11.91
N PRO A 86 -20.44 -30.44 12.46
CA PRO A 86 -20.20 -31.86 12.69
C PRO A 86 -20.05 -32.67 11.40
N ALA A 87 -19.22 -33.68 11.45
CA ALA A 87 -19.06 -34.69 10.39
C ALA A 87 -20.39 -35.35 9.97
N SER A 88 -21.31 -35.57 10.92
CA SER A 88 -22.63 -36.14 10.67
C SER A 88 -23.49 -35.29 9.74
N VAL A 89 -23.43 -33.93 9.89
CA VAL A 89 -24.15 -32.98 9.04
C VAL A 89 -23.54 -32.98 7.63
N LEU A 90 -22.21 -32.90 7.52
CA LEU A 90 -21.52 -33.00 6.23
C LEU A 90 -21.80 -34.29 5.50
N SER A 91 -21.76 -35.44 6.22
CA SER A 91 -22.08 -36.76 5.67
C SER A 91 -23.56 -36.83 5.23
N GLY A 92 -24.46 -36.19 5.95
CA GLY A 92 -25.89 -36.15 5.65
C GLY A 92 -26.23 -35.51 4.31
N ILE A 93 -25.49 -34.46 3.90
CA ILE A 93 -25.69 -33.76 2.63
C ILE A 93 -24.73 -34.23 1.53
N LYS A 94 -23.63 -34.94 1.84
CA LYS A 94 -22.60 -35.36 0.87
C LYS A 94 -23.22 -35.99 -0.37
N GLY A 95 -22.83 -35.48 -1.55
CA GLY A 95 -23.30 -35.98 -2.85
C GLY A 95 -24.71 -35.55 -3.24
N LYS A 96 -25.44 -34.80 -2.36
CA LYS A 96 -26.78 -34.27 -2.63
C LYS A 96 -26.67 -32.77 -2.99
N ASP A 97 -27.53 -32.30 -3.89
CA ASP A 97 -27.67 -30.86 -4.17
C ASP A 97 -28.51 -30.21 -3.08
N ILE A 98 -28.03 -30.26 -1.85
CA ILE A 98 -28.59 -29.57 -0.68
C ILE A 98 -27.57 -28.55 -0.20
N SER A 99 -27.98 -27.30 -0.01
CA SER A 99 -27.14 -26.23 0.46
C SER A 99 -27.42 -25.91 1.93
N LEU A 100 -26.35 -25.70 2.70
CA LEU A 100 -26.43 -25.16 4.05
C LEU A 100 -25.94 -23.71 4.02
N ASN A 101 -26.70 -22.78 4.59
CA ASN A 101 -26.29 -21.43 4.92
C ASN A 101 -26.12 -21.34 6.44
N LEU A 102 -24.89 -21.18 6.90
CA LEU A 102 -24.51 -21.17 8.31
C LEU A 102 -24.16 -19.74 8.72
N ASP A 103 -25.10 -19.06 9.34
CA ASP A 103 -24.92 -17.67 9.80
C ASP A 103 -24.12 -17.66 11.11
N MET A 104 -22.93 -17.08 11.07
CA MET A 104 -22.03 -16.94 12.21
C MET A 104 -22.38 -15.77 13.13
N GLU A 105 -23.43 -14.98 12.81
CA GLU A 105 -23.98 -13.84 13.57
C GLU A 105 -23.01 -12.62 13.68
N ASN A 106 -21.81 -12.74 13.13
CA ASN A 106 -20.76 -11.71 13.14
C ASN A 106 -20.52 -11.05 11.76
N GLY A 107 -21.46 -11.22 10.82
CA GLY A 107 -21.36 -10.69 9.46
C GLY A 107 -20.77 -11.67 8.45
N PHE A 108 -20.54 -12.93 8.83
CA PHE A 108 -20.09 -14.00 7.95
C PHE A 108 -21.16 -15.09 7.85
N ILE A 109 -21.37 -15.59 6.63
CA ILE A 109 -22.26 -16.72 6.36
C ILE A 109 -21.51 -17.74 5.51
N TRP A 110 -21.35 -18.95 6.03
CA TRP A 110 -20.83 -20.05 5.23
C TRP A 110 -21.94 -20.67 4.38
N LYS A 111 -21.66 -20.91 3.09
CA LYS A 111 -22.54 -21.62 2.16
C LYS A 111 -21.83 -22.89 1.69
N ILE A 112 -22.39 -24.03 2.01
CA ILE A 112 -21.81 -25.34 1.70
C ILE A 112 -22.87 -26.15 0.95
N ASN A 113 -22.54 -26.58 -0.29
CA ASN A 113 -23.39 -27.50 -1.05
C ASN A 113 -22.83 -28.91 -0.96
N GLY A 114 -23.70 -29.89 -0.73
CA GLY A 114 -23.30 -31.26 -0.55
C GLY A 114 -22.58 -31.89 -1.74
N THR A 115 -22.85 -31.43 -2.98
CA THR A 115 -22.16 -31.88 -4.19
C THR A 115 -20.68 -31.47 -4.22
N SER A 116 -20.29 -30.45 -3.43
CA SER A 116 -18.90 -29.97 -3.35
C SER A 116 -18.02 -30.78 -2.38
N ILE A 117 -18.61 -31.65 -1.57
CA ILE A 117 -17.89 -32.43 -0.55
C ILE A 117 -17.19 -33.61 -1.23
N THR A 118 -15.88 -33.55 -1.35
CA THR A 118 -15.04 -34.53 -2.01
C THR A 118 -14.45 -35.57 -1.04
N ALA A 119 -14.33 -35.23 0.25
CA ALA A 119 -13.79 -36.13 1.26
C ALA A 119 -14.61 -37.45 1.33
N GLU A 120 -13.93 -38.58 1.31
CA GLU A 120 -14.59 -39.90 1.44
C GLU A 120 -15.32 -40.01 2.78
N THR A 121 -14.66 -39.63 3.85
CA THR A 121 -15.22 -39.54 5.20
C THR A 121 -15.03 -38.10 5.71
N PRO A 122 -16.07 -37.24 5.68
CA PRO A 122 -15.99 -35.91 6.22
C PRO A 122 -15.64 -35.93 7.72
N ALA A 123 -14.86 -34.95 8.18
CA ALA A 123 -14.51 -34.73 9.58
C ALA A 123 -15.21 -33.51 10.14
N ASP A 124 -15.27 -33.39 11.46
CA ASP A 124 -15.69 -32.16 12.14
C ASP A 124 -14.85 -30.99 11.63
N THR A 125 -15.51 -29.93 11.25
CA THR A 125 -14.87 -28.80 10.60
C THR A 125 -15.06 -27.52 11.43
N ASP A 126 -13.95 -26.93 11.84
CA ASP A 126 -13.96 -25.61 12.48
C ASP A 126 -14.28 -24.55 11.41
N LEU A 127 -15.38 -23.83 11.60
CA LEU A 127 -15.88 -22.74 10.76
C LEU A 127 -15.74 -21.37 11.45
N SER A 128 -15.05 -21.31 12.59
CA SER A 128 -14.91 -20.04 13.32
C SER A 128 -14.24 -18.97 12.47
N VAL A 129 -14.80 -17.76 12.54
CA VAL A 129 -14.32 -16.55 11.86
C VAL A 129 -14.23 -15.42 12.86
N THR A 130 -13.08 -14.75 12.91
CA THR A 130 -12.91 -13.52 13.69
C THR A 130 -12.69 -12.33 12.78
N ASN A 131 -13.27 -11.16 13.13
CA ASN A 131 -13.19 -9.92 12.34
C ASN A 131 -11.82 -9.23 12.41
N THR A 132 -10.76 -9.94 12.76
CA THR A 132 -9.40 -9.40 12.88
C THR A 132 -8.43 -10.44 12.40
N ALA A 133 -7.58 -10.09 11.45
CA ALA A 133 -6.46 -10.92 11.03
C ALA A 133 -5.41 -10.96 12.14
N GLU A 134 -4.83 -12.13 12.41
CA GLU A 134 -3.88 -12.34 13.51
C GLU A 134 -2.43 -12.18 13.06
N TYR A 135 -2.10 -12.62 11.86
CA TYR A 135 -0.72 -12.77 11.40
C TYR A 135 -0.30 -11.80 10.31
N ILE A 136 -1.23 -11.06 9.67
CA ILE A 136 -0.90 -10.15 8.57
C ILE A 136 -0.15 -8.91 9.08
N PRO A 137 1.13 -8.69 8.70
CA PRO A 137 1.84 -7.48 9.07
C PRO A 137 1.20 -6.20 8.52
N ALA A 138 1.03 -5.18 9.35
CA ALA A 138 0.47 -3.89 8.95
C ALA A 138 1.20 -3.25 7.75
N ALA A 139 2.49 -3.51 7.59
CA ALA A 139 3.29 -3.03 6.48
C ALA A 139 2.83 -3.56 5.12
N LEU A 140 2.18 -4.73 5.06
CA LEU A 140 1.66 -5.31 3.82
C LEU A 140 0.31 -4.71 3.44
N TYR A 141 -0.69 -4.80 4.32
CA TYR A 141 -2.03 -4.32 3.97
C TYR A 141 -2.10 -2.80 3.84
N SER A 142 -1.24 -2.02 4.52
CA SER A 142 -1.16 -0.57 4.34
C SER A 142 -0.77 -0.11 2.92
N LEU A 143 -0.26 -1.00 2.07
CA LEU A 143 0.05 -0.71 0.67
C LEU A 143 -1.17 -0.77 -0.24
N ILE A 144 -2.22 -1.47 0.19
CA ILE A 144 -3.44 -1.73 -0.59
C ILE A 144 -4.70 -1.21 0.08
N SER A 145 -4.69 -0.99 1.40
CA SER A 145 -5.82 -0.44 2.14
C SER A 145 -6.00 1.04 1.82
N THR A 146 -7.02 1.35 1.04
CA THR A 146 -7.37 2.70 0.60
C THR A 146 -8.79 3.10 0.96
N ASN A 147 -9.62 2.15 1.39
CA ASN A 147 -10.98 2.36 1.82
C ASN A 147 -11.06 2.20 3.35
N GLN A 148 -11.85 3.03 4.02
CA GLN A 148 -12.04 2.95 5.48
C GLN A 148 -12.72 1.65 5.94
N ASN A 149 -13.39 0.94 5.03
CA ASN A 149 -14.08 -0.32 5.28
C ASN A 149 -13.21 -1.55 4.96
N ASP A 150 -11.94 -1.35 4.56
CA ASP A 150 -11.00 -2.44 4.36
C ASP A 150 -10.69 -3.11 5.69
N PHE A 151 -10.69 -4.44 5.73
CA PHE A 151 -10.44 -5.17 6.96
C PHE A 151 -9.83 -6.56 6.74
N GLY A 152 -9.17 -7.08 7.78
CA GLY A 152 -8.69 -8.45 7.82
C GLY A 152 -9.60 -9.34 8.68
N PHE A 153 -9.63 -10.62 8.37
CA PHE A 153 -10.29 -11.63 9.16
C PHE A 153 -9.45 -12.90 9.26
N HIS A 154 -9.70 -13.68 10.30
CA HIS A 154 -9.01 -14.95 10.56
C HIS A 154 -10.00 -16.10 10.57
N LEU A 155 -9.64 -17.22 9.95
CA LEU A 155 -10.36 -18.50 10.04
C LEU A 155 -9.65 -19.40 11.03
N GLY A 156 -10.36 -19.91 12.03
CA GLY A 156 -9.79 -20.79 13.05
C GLY A 156 -9.26 -22.12 12.51
N ARG A 157 -9.83 -22.59 11.40
CA ARG A 157 -9.29 -23.79 10.72
C ARG A 157 -7.89 -23.49 10.17
N ASN A 158 -6.94 -24.36 10.50
CA ASN A 158 -5.61 -24.34 9.94
C ASN A 158 -5.51 -25.36 8.80
N GLY A 159 -5.06 -24.92 7.60
CA GLY A 159 -4.91 -25.76 6.42
C GLY A 159 -6.11 -25.76 5.47
N THR A 160 -6.24 -26.81 4.65
CA THR A 160 -7.26 -26.93 3.60
C THR A 160 -8.60 -27.42 4.15
N PHE A 161 -9.69 -27.00 3.50
CA PHE A 161 -11.01 -27.59 3.69
C PHE A 161 -11.15 -28.86 2.86
N ASP A 162 -11.96 -29.80 3.32
CA ASP A 162 -12.30 -31.00 2.58
C ASP A 162 -13.29 -30.74 1.42
N PHE A 163 -13.69 -29.50 1.27
CA PHE A 163 -14.61 -28.98 0.26
C PHE A 163 -14.37 -27.48 0.04
N PRO A 164 -14.55 -26.96 -1.16
CA PRO A 164 -14.64 -25.52 -1.37
C PRO A 164 -15.97 -25.00 -0.84
N ALA A 165 -15.92 -24.03 0.08
CA ALA A 165 -17.10 -23.39 0.64
C ALA A 165 -17.13 -21.91 0.28
N VAL A 166 -18.33 -21.38 0.04
CA VAL A 166 -18.50 -19.95 -0.15
C VAL A 166 -18.65 -19.28 1.20
N LEU A 167 -17.80 -18.28 1.46
CA LEU A 167 -17.94 -17.36 2.60
C LEU A 167 -18.57 -16.07 2.10
N SER A 168 -19.81 -15.82 2.48
CA SER A 168 -20.47 -14.52 2.28
C SER A 168 -20.07 -13.57 3.38
N VAL A 169 -19.45 -12.47 2.99
CA VAL A 169 -18.92 -11.44 3.90
C VAL A 169 -19.79 -10.21 3.79
N LYS A 170 -20.42 -9.80 4.90
CA LYS A 170 -21.22 -8.56 4.97
C LYS A 170 -20.32 -7.36 4.73
N ALA A 171 -20.71 -6.50 3.82
CA ALA A 171 -20.01 -5.25 3.51
C ALA A 171 -20.83 -4.04 4.01
N ASP A 172 -20.15 -2.92 4.22
CA ASP A 172 -20.82 -1.64 4.46
C ASP A 172 -21.62 -1.22 3.22
N ALA A 173 -22.74 -0.51 3.43
CA ALA A 173 -23.60 -0.05 2.34
C ALA A 173 -22.86 0.82 1.30
N SER A 174 -21.84 1.58 1.74
CA SER A 174 -21.01 2.40 0.86
C SER A 174 -20.08 1.58 -0.06
N CYS A 175 -19.92 0.28 0.20
CA CYS A 175 -19.13 -0.63 -0.64
C CYS A 175 -19.96 -1.30 -1.73
N ALA A 176 -21.29 -1.10 -1.78
CA ALA A 176 -22.16 -1.69 -2.81
C ALA A 176 -21.68 -1.31 -4.22
N GLY A 177 -21.52 -2.31 -5.09
CA GLY A 177 -21.02 -2.14 -6.46
C GLY A 177 -19.51 -1.98 -6.59
N LEU A 178 -18.75 -1.88 -5.49
CA LEU A 178 -17.29 -1.91 -5.54
C LEU A 178 -16.76 -3.33 -5.79
N MET A 179 -15.52 -3.43 -6.22
CA MET A 179 -14.75 -4.66 -6.23
C MET A 179 -14.26 -4.97 -4.81
N ALA A 180 -14.58 -6.14 -4.29
CA ALA A 180 -14.00 -6.70 -3.08
C ALA A 180 -12.84 -7.62 -3.48
N ASN A 181 -11.62 -7.20 -3.19
CA ASN A 181 -10.40 -7.91 -3.51
C ASN A 181 -9.97 -8.72 -2.29
N LEU A 182 -10.03 -10.04 -2.38
CA LEU A 182 -9.65 -10.95 -1.32
C LEU A 182 -8.17 -11.30 -1.41
N PHE A 183 -7.43 -10.95 -0.38
CA PHE A 183 -6.03 -11.30 -0.22
C PHE A 183 -5.88 -12.41 0.82
N TRP A 184 -5.09 -13.42 0.47
CA TRP A 184 -4.63 -14.46 1.38
C TRP A 184 -3.20 -14.18 1.82
N TYR A 185 -2.91 -14.33 3.11
CA TYR A 185 -1.57 -14.19 3.63
C TYR A 185 -0.82 -15.51 3.59
N ASP A 186 0.22 -15.56 2.76
CA ASP A 186 1.16 -16.68 2.71
C ASP A 186 2.22 -16.47 3.79
N VAL A 187 2.06 -17.16 4.90
CA VAL A 187 2.95 -17.07 6.07
C VAL A 187 4.37 -17.56 5.75
N GLU A 188 4.50 -18.60 4.91
CA GLU A 188 5.78 -19.22 4.56
C GLU A 188 6.64 -18.25 3.72
N ASN A 189 6.03 -17.61 2.75
CA ASN A 189 6.72 -16.66 1.88
C ASN A 189 6.68 -15.21 2.37
N GLY A 190 5.87 -14.91 3.39
CA GLY A 190 5.70 -13.58 3.95
C GLY A 190 5.09 -12.58 2.96
N VAL A 191 4.17 -13.02 2.11
CA VAL A 191 3.52 -12.20 1.08
C VAL A 191 2.00 -12.22 1.22
N LEU A 192 1.35 -11.16 0.72
CA LEU A 192 -0.10 -11.06 0.67
C LEU A 192 -0.53 -11.13 -0.80
N GLN A 193 -1.29 -12.19 -1.16
CA GLN A 193 -1.69 -12.48 -2.54
C GLN A 193 -3.17 -12.21 -2.75
N CYS A 194 -3.53 -11.42 -3.76
CA CYS A 194 -4.92 -11.29 -4.18
C CYS A 194 -5.33 -12.54 -4.95
N ILE A 195 -6.16 -13.36 -4.33
CA ILE A 195 -6.55 -14.66 -4.87
C ILE A 195 -7.93 -14.65 -5.54
N GLN A 196 -8.74 -13.64 -5.23
CA GLN A 196 -10.08 -13.50 -5.81
C GLN A 196 -10.54 -12.05 -5.77
N THR A 197 -11.30 -11.64 -6.78
CA THR A 197 -12.01 -10.36 -6.84
C THR A 197 -13.46 -10.63 -7.19
N VAL A 198 -14.39 -10.08 -6.41
CA VAL A 198 -15.83 -10.18 -6.64
C VAL A 198 -16.48 -8.80 -6.54
N THR A 199 -17.64 -8.62 -7.18
CA THR A 199 -18.41 -7.38 -7.02
C THR A 199 -19.27 -7.50 -5.75
N VAL A 200 -19.25 -6.46 -4.92
CA VAL A 200 -20.10 -6.36 -3.72
C VAL A 200 -21.57 -6.18 -4.12
N GLY A 201 -22.46 -6.93 -3.53
CA GLY A 201 -23.88 -6.86 -3.82
C GLY A 201 -24.46 -8.17 -4.31
N GLY A 202 -23.63 -9.27 -4.39
CA GLY A 202 -23.98 -10.62 -4.87
C GLY A 202 -25.41 -11.08 -4.58
N ALA A 203 -25.71 -12.35 -4.81
CA ALA A 203 -27.03 -12.96 -4.96
C ALA A 203 -27.96 -12.98 -3.72
N PHE A 204 -27.73 -12.14 -2.71
CA PHE A 204 -28.69 -12.02 -1.61
C PHE A 204 -29.71 -10.91 -1.89
N GLU A 205 -30.98 -11.29 -1.96
CA GLU A 205 -32.15 -10.40 -2.06
C GLU A 205 -32.37 -9.50 -0.82
N ARG A 206 -31.38 -9.37 0.05
CA ARG A 206 -31.42 -8.51 1.24
C ARG A 206 -30.84 -7.14 0.92
N SER A 207 -31.36 -6.10 1.53
CA SER A 207 -30.89 -4.70 1.44
C SER A 207 -29.45 -4.49 1.94
N ILE A 208 -28.80 -5.52 2.45
CA ILE A 208 -27.43 -5.51 2.97
C ILE A 208 -26.51 -6.11 1.90
N PRO A 209 -25.47 -5.38 1.45
CA PRO A 209 -24.53 -5.90 0.48
C PRO A 209 -23.61 -6.96 1.09
N TYR A 210 -23.31 -7.99 0.29
CA TYR A 210 -22.35 -9.05 0.61
C TYR A 210 -21.34 -9.24 -0.50
N ALA A 211 -20.16 -9.74 -0.14
CA ALA A 211 -19.15 -10.25 -1.07
C ALA A 211 -19.01 -11.76 -0.83
N ASP A 212 -19.19 -12.56 -1.89
CA ASP A 212 -19.15 -14.03 -1.83
C ASP A 212 -17.80 -14.54 -2.33
N PHE A 213 -17.02 -15.17 -1.45
CA PHE A 213 -15.71 -15.71 -1.79
C PHE A 213 -15.70 -17.24 -1.65
N THR A 214 -15.16 -17.94 -2.65
CA THR A 214 -14.92 -19.38 -2.56
C THR A 214 -13.58 -19.63 -1.89
N LEU A 215 -13.60 -20.28 -0.72
CA LEU A 215 -12.42 -20.56 0.08
C LEU A 215 -12.13 -22.06 0.13
N SER A 216 -10.83 -22.39 0.02
CA SER A 216 -10.33 -23.77 0.14
C SER A 216 -9.31 -23.94 1.28
N LYS A 217 -8.91 -22.85 1.92
CA LYS A 217 -7.90 -22.83 2.98
C LYS A 217 -8.38 -22.00 4.16
N GLY A 218 -7.92 -22.34 5.35
CA GLY A 218 -8.01 -21.50 6.53
C GLY A 218 -6.94 -20.41 6.60
N GLN A 219 -6.77 -19.76 7.75
CA GLN A 219 -5.81 -18.72 8.12
C GLN A 219 -6.30 -17.28 7.87
N ASP A 220 -5.37 -16.35 7.62
CA ASP A 220 -5.63 -14.93 7.57
C ASP A 220 -5.95 -14.43 6.15
N TYR A 221 -6.96 -13.61 6.10
CA TYR A 221 -7.38 -12.93 4.88
C TYR A 221 -7.50 -11.42 5.11
N PHE A 222 -7.41 -10.67 4.03
CA PHE A 222 -7.66 -9.22 4.01
C PHE A 222 -8.52 -8.87 2.80
N ILE A 223 -9.56 -8.06 3.02
CA ILE A 223 -10.42 -7.54 1.95
C ILE A 223 -10.12 -6.07 1.73
N ALA A 224 -9.79 -5.72 0.49
CA ALA A 224 -9.65 -4.34 0.04
C ALA A 224 -10.78 -4.00 -0.93
N PHE A 225 -11.57 -2.96 -0.61
CA PHE A 225 -12.64 -2.47 -1.46
C PHE A 225 -12.16 -1.35 -2.38
N GLY A 226 -12.48 -1.44 -3.67
CA GLY A 226 -12.05 -0.43 -4.63
C GLY A 226 -12.81 -0.52 -5.95
N THR A 227 -12.41 0.32 -6.92
CA THR A 227 -13.03 0.36 -8.26
C THR A 227 -12.35 -0.57 -9.25
N GLU A 228 -11.20 -1.17 -8.88
CA GLU A 228 -10.39 -2.00 -9.77
C GLU A 228 -10.19 -3.40 -9.19
N SER A 229 -10.09 -4.40 -10.08
CA SER A 229 -9.64 -5.74 -9.71
C SER A 229 -8.14 -5.74 -9.43
N LEU A 230 -7.78 -6.31 -8.28
CA LEU A 230 -6.39 -6.52 -7.88
C LEU A 230 -5.98 -8.00 -8.01
N ASN A 231 -6.83 -8.84 -8.63
CA ASN A 231 -6.58 -10.27 -8.76
C ASN A 231 -5.19 -10.57 -9.36
N GLY A 232 -4.49 -11.56 -8.81
CA GLY A 232 -3.14 -11.92 -9.22
C GLY A 232 -2.02 -11.02 -8.67
N ARG A 233 -2.32 -9.92 -7.97
CA ARG A 233 -1.28 -9.08 -7.35
C ARG A 233 -0.69 -9.72 -6.11
N VAL A 234 0.64 -9.60 -5.98
CA VAL A 234 1.41 -10.09 -4.82
C VAL A 234 2.11 -8.91 -4.15
N ILE A 235 1.85 -8.74 -2.87
CA ILE A 235 2.39 -7.66 -2.03
C ILE A 235 3.52 -8.22 -1.19
N HIS A 236 4.71 -7.63 -1.29
CA HIS A 236 5.92 -8.08 -0.60
C HIS A 236 6.27 -7.21 0.61
N THR A 237 6.95 -7.79 1.61
CA THR A 237 7.37 -7.08 2.84
C THR A 237 8.34 -5.93 2.61
N ASP A 238 9.07 -5.94 1.49
CA ASP A 238 9.95 -4.84 1.09
C ASP A 238 9.21 -3.65 0.46
N GLY A 239 7.88 -3.75 0.32
CA GLY A 239 6.99 -2.75 -0.25
C GLY A 239 6.88 -2.81 -1.76
N SER A 240 7.43 -3.84 -2.43
CA SER A 240 7.17 -4.07 -3.85
C SER A 240 5.82 -4.75 -4.06
N ILE A 241 5.28 -4.58 -5.27
CA ILE A 241 4.07 -5.26 -5.75
C ILE A 241 4.42 -5.87 -7.09
N THR A 242 4.12 -7.15 -7.26
CA THR A 242 4.25 -7.85 -8.55
C THR A 242 2.89 -8.34 -9.04
N ASP A 243 2.79 -8.64 -10.32
CA ASP A 243 1.71 -9.46 -10.84
C ASP A 243 1.98 -10.96 -10.60
N GLU A 244 1.07 -11.80 -11.05
CA GLU A 244 1.17 -13.27 -10.96
C GLU A 244 2.38 -13.87 -11.71
N ASN A 245 2.93 -13.16 -12.70
CA ASN A 245 4.10 -13.55 -13.48
C ASN A 245 5.40 -13.01 -12.89
N GLY A 246 5.34 -12.29 -11.78
CA GLY A 246 6.49 -11.70 -11.10
C GLY A 246 6.97 -10.36 -11.70
N ALA A 247 6.22 -9.76 -12.64
CA ALA A 247 6.57 -8.43 -13.15
C ALA A 247 6.24 -7.35 -12.12
N TYR A 248 7.18 -6.41 -11.91
CA TYR A 248 7.04 -5.37 -10.90
C TYR A 248 6.05 -4.28 -11.33
N LEU A 249 4.92 -4.20 -10.65
CA LEU A 249 3.94 -3.12 -10.74
C LEU A 249 4.30 -1.93 -9.85
N ARG A 250 5.03 -2.18 -8.77
CA ARG A 250 5.57 -1.19 -7.85
C ARG A 250 6.93 -1.64 -7.34
N PRO A 251 7.98 -0.78 -7.34
CA PRO A 251 9.30 -1.18 -6.84
C PRO A 251 9.33 -1.22 -5.30
N ALA A 252 10.27 -1.96 -4.75
CA ALA A 252 10.55 -1.99 -3.32
C ALA A 252 10.88 -0.60 -2.77
N ASN A 253 10.67 -0.44 -1.47
CA ASN A 253 11.06 0.76 -0.75
C ASN A 253 12.59 0.81 -0.58
N THR A 254 13.16 1.99 -0.68
CA THR A 254 14.59 2.20 -0.51
C THR A 254 14.94 2.92 0.79
N LYS A 255 16.22 2.95 1.16
CA LYS A 255 16.74 3.67 2.33
C LYS A 255 17.99 4.47 1.95
N ILE A 256 18.17 5.64 2.57
CA ILE A 256 19.43 6.38 2.46
C ILE A 256 20.49 5.66 3.30
N SER A 257 21.44 5.02 2.63
CA SER A 257 22.54 4.28 3.27
C SER A 257 23.63 5.21 3.77
N SER A 258 24.02 6.20 2.95
CA SER A 258 25.08 7.14 3.31
C SER A 258 24.93 8.48 2.60
N HIS A 259 25.67 9.47 3.07
CA HIS A 259 25.83 10.74 2.39
C HIS A 259 27.25 11.28 2.63
N SER A 260 27.72 12.11 1.71
CA SER A 260 28.96 12.84 1.85
C SER A 260 28.79 14.30 1.43
N ILE A 261 29.52 15.18 2.09
CA ILE A 261 29.53 16.62 1.82
C ILE A 261 30.93 17.01 1.37
N ASP A 262 31.04 17.50 0.14
CA ASP A 262 32.23 18.16 -0.36
C ASP A 262 31.89 19.64 -0.57
N ARG A 263 32.27 20.47 0.41
CA ARG A 263 31.98 21.92 0.44
C ARG A 263 30.46 22.21 0.35
N ASN A 264 29.98 22.68 -0.79
CA ASN A 264 28.57 22.96 -1.05
C ASN A 264 27.89 21.93 -1.97
N LYS A 265 28.50 20.76 -2.11
CA LYS A 265 27.95 19.61 -2.82
C LYS A 265 27.61 18.51 -1.83
N LEU A 266 26.35 18.06 -1.86
CA LEU A 266 25.87 16.87 -1.13
C LEU A 266 25.76 15.71 -2.12
N THR A 267 26.34 14.58 -1.80
CA THR A 267 26.12 13.31 -2.52
C THR A 267 25.36 12.38 -1.58
N VAL A 268 24.27 11.81 -2.05
CA VAL A 268 23.40 10.88 -1.32
C VAL A 268 23.44 9.53 -2.01
N LYS A 269 23.63 8.46 -1.24
CA LYS A 269 23.60 7.07 -1.72
C LYS A 269 22.47 6.32 -1.03
N LEU A 270 21.77 5.48 -1.79
CA LEU A 270 20.75 4.58 -1.29
C LEU A 270 21.33 3.19 -1.04
N SER A 271 20.57 2.35 -0.34
CA SER A 271 20.87 0.93 -0.22
C SER A 271 20.88 0.28 -1.61
N LYS A 272 21.73 -0.73 -1.80
CA LYS A 272 21.75 -1.54 -3.01
C LYS A 272 20.59 -2.54 -2.98
N GLY A 273 20.22 -3.09 -4.14
CA GLY A 273 19.29 -4.21 -4.24
C GLY A 273 17.82 -3.83 -4.01
N CYS A 274 17.40 -2.62 -4.43
CA CYS A 274 15.98 -2.26 -4.41
C CYS A 274 15.25 -3.02 -5.54
N ALA A 275 14.47 -4.04 -5.17
CA ALA A 275 13.78 -4.92 -6.13
C ALA A 275 12.84 -4.13 -7.05
N GLY A 276 12.83 -4.45 -8.33
CA GLY A 276 11.99 -3.79 -9.34
C GLY A 276 12.35 -2.34 -9.67
N ALA A 277 13.35 -1.73 -9.04
CA ALA A 277 13.68 -0.34 -9.29
C ALA A 277 14.43 -0.14 -10.62
N GLN A 278 13.84 0.60 -11.55
CA GLN A 278 14.48 1.09 -12.76
C GLN A 278 15.22 2.41 -12.51
N GLY A 279 14.85 3.14 -11.48
CA GLY A 279 15.51 4.38 -11.11
C GLY A 279 15.03 4.95 -9.78
N TYR A 280 15.54 6.16 -9.48
CA TYR A 280 15.35 6.81 -8.20
C TYR A 280 15.16 8.31 -8.38
N ASP A 281 14.20 8.88 -7.63
CA ASP A 281 14.06 10.32 -7.48
C ASP A 281 14.58 10.76 -6.12
N PHE A 282 15.41 11.81 -6.14
CA PHE A 282 15.99 12.44 -4.95
C PHE A 282 15.50 13.86 -4.87
N VAL A 283 15.10 14.29 -3.68
CA VAL A 283 14.60 15.63 -3.42
C VAL A 283 15.31 16.27 -2.23
N ILE A 284 15.49 17.59 -2.27
CA ILE A 284 16.08 18.35 -1.17
C ILE A 284 15.33 19.67 -0.96
N SER A 285 15.16 20.08 0.29
CA SER A 285 14.50 21.33 0.66
C SER A 285 15.09 21.95 1.91
N LYS A 286 14.81 23.24 2.13
CA LYS A 286 15.08 23.96 3.40
C LYS A 286 14.03 23.66 4.47
N LYS A 287 12.88 23.10 4.10
CA LYS A 287 11.75 22.81 4.99
C LYS A 287 11.68 21.33 5.32
N SER A 288 11.50 20.97 6.58
CA SER A 288 11.39 19.57 7.03
C SER A 288 10.13 18.86 6.54
N ASN A 289 9.03 19.61 6.37
CA ASN A 289 7.73 19.13 5.90
C ASN A 289 7.61 19.05 4.36
N MET A 290 8.73 18.97 3.65
CA MET A 290 8.77 19.02 2.19
C MET A 290 7.97 17.90 1.51
N LEU A 291 7.89 16.72 2.12
CA LEU A 291 7.14 15.59 1.56
C LEU A 291 5.62 15.80 1.66
N GLN A 292 5.16 16.45 2.74
CA GLN A 292 3.74 16.78 2.93
C GLN A 292 3.29 17.89 1.99
N THR A 293 4.17 18.88 1.74
CA THR A 293 3.85 20.04 0.90
C THR A 293 4.16 19.84 -0.57
N GLY A 294 4.91 18.81 -0.94
CA GLY A 294 5.40 18.58 -2.30
C GLY A 294 6.37 19.64 -2.82
N LYS A 295 6.87 20.56 -1.94
CA LYS A 295 7.70 21.71 -2.35
C LYS A 295 9.19 21.40 -2.14
N PHE A 296 9.90 21.18 -3.23
CA PHE A 296 11.34 20.90 -3.25
C PHE A 296 12.15 22.05 -3.79
N SER A 297 13.36 22.25 -3.24
CA SER A 297 14.32 23.24 -3.74
C SER A 297 15.09 22.72 -4.96
N GLN A 298 15.40 21.43 -4.96
CA GLN A 298 16.01 20.73 -6.09
C GLN A 298 15.49 19.28 -6.13
N THR A 299 15.33 18.75 -7.34
CA THR A 299 15.00 17.35 -7.61
C THR A 299 16.02 16.79 -8.57
N VAL A 300 16.49 15.55 -8.33
CA VAL A 300 17.39 14.82 -9.22
C VAL A 300 16.79 13.45 -9.46
N SER A 301 16.59 13.08 -10.72
CA SER A 301 16.19 11.73 -11.14
C SER A 301 17.41 10.98 -11.65
N SER A 302 17.57 9.71 -11.27
CA SER A 302 18.69 8.86 -11.67
C SER A 302 18.17 7.51 -12.16
N THR A 303 18.48 7.14 -13.38
CA THR A 303 18.15 5.83 -13.96
C THR A 303 19.26 4.83 -13.61
N GLY A 304 18.88 3.68 -13.03
CA GLY A 304 19.78 2.57 -12.71
C GLY A 304 20.80 2.82 -11.60
N LYS A 305 21.02 4.07 -11.16
CA LYS A 305 22.05 4.39 -10.16
C LYS A 305 21.42 4.86 -8.85
N PRO A 306 21.59 4.13 -7.73
CA PRO A 306 21.04 4.49 -6.43
C PRO A 306 21.84 5.63 -5.76
N GLN A 307 22.17 6.68 -6.52
CA GLN A 307 22.97 7.81 -6.05
C GLN A 307 22.62 9.08 -6.80
N ALA A 308 22.59 10.21 -6.09
CA ALA A 308 22.50 11.54 -6.67
C ALA A 308 23.38 12.56 -5.96
N SER A 309 23.60 13.69 -6.61
CA SER A 309 24.36 14.81 -6.03
C SER A 309 23.59 16.11 -6.22
N PHE A 310 23.47 16.86 -5.14
CA PHE A 310 22.98 18.24 -5.11
C PHE A 310 24.16 19.20 -5.01
N ARG A 311 24.18 20.21 -5.86
CA ARG A 311 25.28 21.17 -5.96
C ARG A 311 24.84 22.55 -5.55
N TYR A 312 25.83 23.39 -5.21
CA TYR A 312 25.67 24.82 -4.90
C TYR A 312 24.71 25.08 -3.74
N LEU A 313 24.68 24.18 -2.79
CA LEU A 313 23.81 24.31 -1.63
C LEU A 313 24.27 25.51 -0.77
N ALA A 314 23.32 26.39 -0.43
CA ALA A 314 23.59 27.50 0.46
C ALA A 314 23.84 27.00 1.89
N LYS A 315 24.65 27.74 2.66
CA LYS A 315 24.89 27.47 4.08
C LYS A 315 23.57 27.33 4.85
N GLY A 316 23.53 26.38 5.77
CA GLY A 316 22.37 26.13 6.65
C GLY A 316 21.89 24.69 6.62
N THR A 317 20.74 24.45 7.22
CA THR A 317 20.10 23.14 7.29
C THR A 317 19.34 22.82 6.00
N TRP A 318 19.44 21.58 5.59
CA TRP A 318 18.75 20.98 4.46
C TRP A 318 18.12 19.68 4.86
N TYR A 319 17.06 19.29 4.17
CA TYR A 319 16.35 18.04 4.37
C TYR A 319 16.32 17.29 3.04
N VAL A 320 16.68 16.00 3.06
CA VAL A 320 16.77 15.17 1.85
C VAL A 320 15.94 13.90 2.03
N ALA A 321 15.27 13.48 0.96
CA ALA A 321 14.59 12.20 0.82
C ALA A 321 14.78 11.66 -0.58
N ALA A 322 14.50 10.37 -0.75
CA ALA A 322 14.51 9.70 -2.05
C ALA A 322 13.43 8.63 -2.11
N ARG A 323 13.08 8.19 -3.33
CA ARG A 323 12.21 7.05 -3.58
C ARG A 323 12.66 6.32 -4.84
N SER A 324 12.33 5.04 -4.92
CA SER A 324 12.49 4.23 -6.11
C SER A 324 11.33 4.45 -7.09
N TRP A 325 11.51 4.10 -8.36
CA TRP A 325 10.43 4.07 -9.34
C TRP A 325 10.66 2.97 -10.38
N VAL A 326 9.55 2.49 -10.96
CA VAL A 326 9.47 1.62 -12.14
C VAL A 326 8.55 2.30 -13.16
N LEU A 327 8.65 2.00 -14.44
CA LEU A 327 7.71 2.48 -15.45
C LEU A 327 6.57 1.46 -15.62
N ASP A 328 5.33 1.97 -15.70
CA ASP A 328 4.18 1.18 -16.11
C ASP A 328 4.20 0.93 -17.64
N ALA A 329 3.20 0.19 -18.14
CA ALA A 329 3.06 -0.12 -19.57
C ALA A 329 2.88 1.13 -20.45
N GLN A 330 2.43 2.25 -19.88
CA GLN A 330 2.24 3.54 -20.55
C GLN A 330 3.49 4.44 -20.44
N GLY A 331 4.54 3.98 -19.75
CA GLY A 331 5.77 4.73 -19.56
C GLY A 331 5.71 5.75 -18.40
N ASN A 332 4.68 5.73 -17.56
CA ASN A 332 4.58 6.58 -16.38
C ASN A 332 5.36 5.97 -15.22
N LYS A 333 5.88 6.81 -14.33
CA LYS A 333 6.59 6.35 -13.14
C LYS A 333 5.61 5.92 -12.04
N VAL A 334 5.71 4.66 -11.64
CA VAL A 334 5.11 4.13 -10.40
C VAL A 334 6.18 4.14 -9.31
N TYR A 335 5.84 4.65 -8.15
CA TYR A 335 6.81 4.95 -7.11
C TYR A 335 6.71 4.03 -5.89
N GLY A 336 7.86 3.66 -5.34
CA GLY A 336 8.00 3.20 -3.96
C GLY A 336 7.78 4.35 -2.97
N SER A 337 7.68 4.04 -1.68
CA SER A 337 7.53 5.06 -0.64
C SER A 337 8.77 5.93 -0.50
N TRP A 338 8.55 7.18 -0.05
CA TRP A 338 9.66 8.06 0.31
C TRP A 338 10.47 7.49 1.48
N THR A 339 11.80 7.64 1.42
CA THR A 339 12.66 7.38 2.59
C THR A 339 12.30 8.33 3.75
N LYS A 340 12.66 7.95 4.97
CA LYS A 340 12.66 8.90 6.09
C LYS A 340 13.50 10.13 5.72
N VAL A 341 12.98 11.33 6.03
CA VAL A 341 13.67 12.60 5.75
C VAL A 341 14.93 12.70 6.57
N LYS A 342 16.08 12.92 5.92
CA LYS A 342 17.38 13.08 6.58
C LYS A 342 17.79 14.53 6.65
N LYS A 343 18.14 15.00 7.86
CA LYS A 343 18.65 16.37 8.12
C LYS A 343 20.13 16.46 7.79
N ILE A 344 20.53 17.47 7.03
CA ILE A 344 21.91 17.72 6.55
C ILE A 344 22.29 19.16 6.87
N LYS A 345 23.54 19.42 7.30
CA LYS A 345 24.04 20.76 7.58
C LYS A 345 25.17 21.13 6.61
N ILE A 346 24.95 22.16 5.80
CA ILE A 346 26.00 22.76 4.94
C ILE A 346 26.62 23.94 5.70
N THR A 347 27.91 23.88 5.91
CA THR A 347 28.64 24.85 6.74
C THR A 347 29.32 25.94 5.94
N VAL A 348 29.60 25.71 4.65
CA VAL A 348 30.28 26.65 3.78
C VAL A 348 29.33 27.66 3.14
N VAL A 349 29.82 28.84 2.89
CA VAL A 349 29.06 29.91 2.20
C VAL A 349 29.26 29.79 0.70
N THR A 350 28.16 29.55 -0.03
CA THR A 350 28.14 29.53 -1.50
C THR A 350 28.07 30.96 -2.03
N PRO A 351 28.98 31.39 -2.91
CA PRO A 351 28.91 32.73 -3.49
C PRO A 351 27.79 32.85 -4.52
N GLN A 352 27.35 34.05 -4.77
CA GLN A 352 26.32 34.38 -5.76
C GLN A 352 26.81 34.09 -7.18
N GLN A 353 25.93 33.57 -8.07
CA GLN A 353 26.21 33.35 -9.48
C GLN A 353 26.40 34.68 -10.22
N PRO A 354 27.48 34.84 -11.01
CA PRO A 354 27.69 36.06 -11.85
C PRO A 354 26.82 35.99 -13.11
N LYS A 355 26.60 37.20 -13.67
CA LYS A 355 26.01 37.37 -15.00
C LYS A 355 27.05 38.06 -15.89
N ILE A 356 27.27 37.56 -17.12
CA ILE A 356 28.06 38.25 -18.12
C ILE A 356 27.28 39.46 -18.58
N ARG A 357 27.88 40.67 -18.44
CA ARG A 357 27.32 41.92 -18.87
C ARG A 357 27.66 42.21 -20.31
N ASP A 358 28.95 42.15 -20.65
CA ASP A 358 29.45 42.46 -21.97
C ASP A 358 30.63 41.60 -22.39
N ILE A 359 30.83 41.45 -23.72
CA ILE A 359 31.96 40.81 -24.36
C ILE A 359 32.42 41.72 -25.49
N THR A 360 33.54 42.40 -25.30
CA THR A 360 34.14 43.27 -26.31
C THR A 360 35.29 42.53 -27.01
N VAL A 361 35.30 42.53 -28.35
CA VAL A 361 36.37 41.96 -29.19
C VAL A 361 37.07 43.06 -29.93
N LYS A 362 38.40 43.18 -29.73
CA LYS A 362 39.29 44.09 -30.48
C LYS A 362 40.47 43.30 -31.07
N GLY A 363 40.44 43.04 -32.36
CA GLY A 363 41.39 42.15 -32.99
C GLY A 363 41.40 40.76 -32.32
N ASN A 364 42.54 40.28 -31.86
CA ASN A 364 42.69 39.02 -31.15
C ASN A 364 42.54 39.16 -29.61
N THR A 365 41.97 40.27 -29.12
CA THR A 365 41.81 40.52 -27.70
C THR A 365 40.31 40.47 -27.37
N VAL A 366 39.94 39.66 -26.37
CA VAL A 366 38.60 39.45 -25.89
C VAL A 366 38.51 39.95 -24.42
N THR A 367 37.67 40.95 -24.16
CA THR A 367 37.42 41.46 -22.83
C THR A 367 35.99 41.02 -22.38
N VAL A 368 35.92 40.36 -21.25
CA VAL A 368 34.67 39.87 -20.66
C VAL A 368 34.38 40.65 -19.38
N THR A 369 33.22 41.32 -19.34
CA THR A 369 32.73 42.06 -18.17
C THR A 369 31.55 41.36 -17.53
N TYR A 370 31.51 41.24 -16.21
CA TYR A 370 30.51 40.50 -15.46
C TYR A 370 30.11 41.20 -14.16
N THR A 371 29.04 40.69 -13.51
CA THR A 371 28.52 41.30 -12.30
C THR A 371 29.38 40.99 -11.08
N LYS A 372 29.54 41.97 -10.18
CA LYS A 372 30.03 41.74 -8.82
C LYS A 372 29.07 40.82 -8.05
N CYS A 373 29.61 39.86 -7.31
CA CYS A 373 28.83 38.84 -6.62
C CYS A 373 28.96 38.90 -5.10
N LYS A 374 27.85 38.76 -4.40
CA LYS A 374 27.82 38.65 -2.94
C LYS A 374 28.58 37.39 -2.51
N ASN A 375 29.37 37.49 -1.45
CA ASN A 375 30.20 36.42 -0.88
C ASN A 375 31.27 35.84 -1.84
N ALA A 376 31.60 36.54 -2.91
CA ALA A 376 32.72 36.16 -3.78
C ALA A 376 34.05 36.65 -3.23
N THR A 377 35.11 35.85 -3.33
CA THR A 377 36.51 36.28 -3.13
C THR A 377 37.28 36.31 -4.45
N GLY A 378 36.67 35.85 -5.54
CA GLY A 378 37.22 35.92 -6.89
C GLY A 378 36.32 35.23 -7.90
N TYR A 379 36.79 35.18 -9.14
CA TYR A 379 36.04 34.64 -10.27
C TYR A 379 36.89 33.69 -11.12
N GLU A 380 36.26 32.74 -11.79
CA GLU A 380 36.85 31.87 -12.80
C GLU A 380 36.10 32.05 -14.10
N ILE A 381 36.85 32.37 -15.15
CA ILE A 381 36.32 32.60 -16.49
C ILE A 381 36.87 31.51 -17.39
N LEU A 382 35.98 30.80 -18.10
CA LEU A 382 36.32 29.76 -19.06
C LEU A 382 36.01 30.21 -20.48
N LEU A 383 36.97 30.02 -21.39
CA LEU A 383 36.82 30.29 -22.82
C LEU A 383 37.14 29.00 -23.59
N GLY A 384 36.33 28.66 -24.60
CA GLY A 384 36.54 27.49 -25.46
C GLY A 384 35.77 27.55 -26.75
N THR A 385 36.21 26.79 -27.76
CA THR A 385 35.57 26.69 -29.09
C THR A 385 34.49 25.62 -29.14
N LYS A 386 34.41 24.76 -28.13
CA LYS A 386 33.40 23.73 -27.94
C LYS A 386 32.84 23.83 -26.53
N TYR A 387 31.66 23.30 -26.29
CA TYR A 387 31.09 23.22 -24.95
C TYR A 387 30.61 21.80 -24.63
N LYS A 388 30.40 21.53 -23.37
CA LYS A 388 29.80 20.29 -22.87
C LYS A 388 28.73 20.61 -21.83
N THR A 389 27.82 19.66 -21.65
CA THR A 389 26.82 19.68 -20.60
C THR A 389 27.19 18.65 -19.55
N SER A 390 27.23 19.01 -18.29
CA SER A 390 27.44 18.10 -17.18
C SER A 390 26.63 18.53 -15.97
N ALA A 391 25.87 17.62 -15.41
CA ALA A 391 25.00 17.89 -14.25
C ALA A 391 24.10 19.13 -14.44
N GLY A 392 23.46 19.25 -15.60
CA GLY A 392 22.55 20.34 -15.93
C GLY A 392 23.21 21.66 -16.31
N GLU A 393 24.52 21.79 -16.23
CA GLU A 393 25.24 23.03 -16.57
C GLU A 393 25.95 22.91 -17.92
N LYS A 394 25.80 23.93 -18.79
CA LYS A 394 26.56 24.11 -20.03
C LYS A 394 27.77 24.99 -19.77
N TYR A 395 28.95 24.52 -20.13
CA TYR A 395 30.17 25.29 -20.00
C TYR A 395 31.20 24.93 -21.08
N PRO A 396 32.09 25.88 -21.48
CA PRO A 396 33.07 25.63 -22.50
C PRO A 396 34.04 24.51 -22.13
N VAL A 397 34.41 23.66 -23.10
CA VAL A 397 35.62 22.86 -23.00
C VAL A 397 36.76 23.85 -23.02
N LYS A 398 37.43 24.01 -21.88
CA LYS A 398 38.37 25.07 -21.63
C LYS A 398 39.57 25.03 -22.58
N LYS A 399 39.79 26.08 -23.35
CA LYS A 399 41.03 26.42 -24.00
C LYS A 399 41.78 27.46 -23.19
N TYR A 400 41.08 28.44 -22.68
CA TYR A 400 41.64 29.44 -21.76
C TYR A 400 40.90 29.44 -20.46
N VAL A 401 41.61 29.61 -19.34
CA VAL A 401 41.08 29.76 -18.01
C VAL A 401 41.79 30.92 -17.35
N LYS A 402 41.03 31.92 -16.94
CA LYS A 402 41.53 32.97 -16.05
C LYS A 402 40.82 32.93 -14.71
N ARG A 403 41.59 33.13 -13.66
CA ARG A 403 41.09 33.26 -12.29
C ARG A 403 41.51 34.62 -11.74
N THR A 404 40.56 35.33 -11.22
CA THR A 404 40.84 36.62 -10.57
C THR A 404 40.69 36.44 -9.07
N GLU A 405 41.46 37.16 -8.31
CA GLU A 405 41.28 37.35 -6.88
C GLU A 405 40.70 38.76 -6.65
N GLY A 406 39.91 38.88 -5.59
CA GLY A 406 39.20 40.15 -5.29
C GLY A 406 37.78 40.19 -5.84
N LYS A 407 36.85 40.53 -4.93
CA LYS A 407 35.40 40.63 -5.23
C LYS A 407 35.03 41.74 -6.22
N ASN A 408 35.94 42.71 -6.38
CA ASN A 408 35.72 43.91 -7.20
C ASN A 408 36.26 43.77 -8.63
N THR A 409 37.01 42.68 -8.93
CA THR A 409 37.51 42.42 -10.28
C THR A 409 36.40 41.88 -11.13
N VAL A 410 35.75 42.71 -11.92
CA VAL A 410 34.56 42.41 -12.73
C VAL A 410 34.85 42.42 -14.24
N THR A 411 36.10 42.50 -14.63
CA THR A 411 36.54 42.48 -16.02
C THR A 411 37.78 41.64 -16.16
N VAL A 412 37.85 40.82 -17.25
CA VAL A 412 39.00 39.98 -17.61
C VAL A 412 39.23 40.08 -19.10
N THR A 413 40.50 40.25 -19.48
CA THR A 413 40.93 40.33 -20.87
C THR A 413 41.74 39.09 -21.23
N PHE A 414 41.46 38.46 -22.37
CA PHE A 414 42.19 37.39 -23.00
C PHE A 414 42.87 37.96 -24.27
N THR A 415 44.17 37.74 -24.42
CA THR A 415 44.95 38.13 -25.59
C THR A 415 45.29 36.92 -26.44
N ASN A 416 45.63 37.15 -27.70
CA ASN A 416 46.00 36.10 -28.65
C ASN A 416 44.90 35.03 -28.86
N VAL A 417 43.63 35.40 -28.80
CA VAL A 417 42.48 34.55 -29.06
C VAL A 417 42.37 34.40 -30.59
N LYS A 418 42.45 33.14 -31.07
CA LYS A 418 42.41 32.85 -32.53
C LYS A 418 41.02 33.23 -33.09
N LYS A 419 40.97 33.61 -34.38
CA LYS A 419 39.73 33.82 -35.13
C LYS A 419 38.84 32.58 -35.07
N GLY A 420 37.53 32.76 -34.96
CA GLY A 420 36.54 31.71 -34.91
C GLY A 420 35.41 31.92 -33.89
N THR A 421 34.56 30.92 -33.79
CA THR A 421 33.45 30.91 -32.82
C THR A 421 33.91 30.46 -31.43
N TRP A 422 33.55 31.22 -30.42
CA TRP A 422 33.91 30.98 -29.04
C TRP A 422 32.72 30.99 -28.11
N TYR A 423 32.87 30.29 -26.99
CA TYR A 423 31.93 30.25 -25.88
C TYR A 423 32.61 30.67 -24.61
N VAL A 424 31.90 31.42 -23.75
CA VAL A 424 32.41 31.91 -22.47
C VAL A 424 31.39 31.73 -21.35
N THR A 425 31.89 31.36 -20.17
CA THR A 425 31.16 31.36 -18.90
C THR A 425 32.04 31.93 -17.80
N VAL A 426 31.35 32.46 -16.77
CA VAL A 426 31.99 32.95 -15.55
C VAL A 426 31.34 32.30 -14.35
N ARG A 427 32.10 31.94 -13.33
CA ARG A 427 31.57 31.59 -12.00
C ARG A 427 32.36 32.31 -10.93
N SER A 428 31.71 32.64 -9.84
CA SER A 428 32.38 33.20 -8.65
C SER A 428 32.87 32.03 -7.77
N TRP A 429 33.86 32.31 -6.96
CA TRP A 429 34.33 31.40 -5.93
C TRP A 429 34.55 32.12 -4.61
N ASN A 430 34.45 31.35 -3.51
CA ASN A 430 34.72 31.80 -2.15
C ASN A 430 35.69 30.86 -1.46
N ARG A 431 36.52 31.39 -0.55
CA ARG A 431 37.34 30.60 0.39
C ARG A 431 37.61 31.46 1.63
N THR A 432 37.71 30.79 2.78
CA THR A 432 37.93 31.49 4.06
C THR A 432 39.39 31.84 4.30
N SER A 433 40.33 31.13 3.61
CA SER A 433 41.76 31.41 3.62
C SER A 433 42.39 30.99 2.30
N LYS A 434 43.62 31.48 2.03
CA LYS A 434 44.35 31.11 0.80
C LYS A 434 44.54 29.59 0.63
N ASN A 435 44.70 28.88 1.72
CA ASN A 435 44.98 27.42 1.71
C ASN A 435 43.76 26.55 1.64
N LYS A 436 42.54 27.11 1.77
CA LYS A 436 41.30 26.34 1.68
C LYS A 436 40.82 26.18 0.24
N SER A 437 40.24 25.05 -0.06
CA SER A 437 39.62 24.77 -1.36
C SER A 437 38.53 25.78 -1.70
N ARG A 438 38.42 26.15 -2.97
CA ARG A 438 37.41 27.08 -3.45
C ARG A 438 36.02 26.46 -3.41
N VAL A 439 35.04 27.21 -2.93
CA VAL A 439 33.62 26.93 -3.00
C VAL A 439 33.05 27.73 -4.17
N TYR A 440 32.51 27.06 -5.17
CA TYR A 440 32.08 27.70 -6.40
C TYR A 440 30.58 27.94 -6.44
N SER A 441 30.16 29.05 -7.14
CA SER A 441 28.80 29.24 -7.61
C SER A 441 28.52 28.39 -8.86
N PRO A 442 27.23 28.27 -9.32
CA PRO A 442 26.93 27.86 -10.69
C PRO A 442 27.68 28.72 -11.71
N TYR A 443 27.88 28.18 -12.92
CA TYR A 443 28.35 28.99 -14.05
C TYR A 443 27.26 29.97 -14.49
N SER A 444 27.65 31.16 -14.96
CA SER A 444 26.75 32.07 -15.66
C SER A 444 26.13 31.40 -16.89
N THR A 445 25.02 31.94 -17.39
CA THR A 445 24.55 31.59 -18.73
C THR A 445 25.70 31.73 -19.73
N MET A 446 25.94 30.68 -20.50
CA MET A 446 26.99 30.65 -21.51
C MET A 446 26.66 31.65 -22.65
N LYS A 447 27.64 32.43 -23.07
CA LYS A 447 27.54 33.32 -24.23
C LYS A 447 28.37 32.77 -25.38
N LYS A 448 27.86 32.89 -26.61
CA LYS A 448 28.56 32.64 -27.87
C LYS A 448 28.95 33.95 -28.51
N PHE A 449 30.17 34.05 -29.07
CA PHE A 449 30.66 35.23 -29.79
C PHE A 449 31.69 34.82 -30.83
N ALA A 450 32.07 35.71 -31.74
CA ALA A 450 33.09 35.53 -32.77
C ALA A 450 34.32 36.43 -32.48
N VAL A 451 35.49 35.92 -32.82
CA VAL A 451 36.79 36.65 -32.83
C VAL A 451 37.28 36.71 -34.24
#